data_8b447de5503614feaca05e729a0f2a2d
#
_entry.id   8b447de5503614feaca05e729a0f2a2d
#
_cell.length_a   1.000
_cell.length_b   1.000
_cell.length_c   1.000
_cell.angle_alpha   90.00
_cell.angle_beta   90.00
_cell.angle_gamma   90.00
#
_symmetry.space_group_name_H-M   'P 1'
#
loop_
_entity.id
_entity.type
_entity.pdbx_description
1 polymer ?
#
loop_
_entity_poly.entity_id
_entity_poly.type
_entity_poly.pdbx_seq_one_letter_code
_entity_poly.pdbx_strand_id
1 'polypeptide(L)'
;DCGYNDPDDLFLIGESGGFLLNIQPGDKFVNTHLFTEAADFYRKNKQYTFYKVDSIPHRQFRKREEYRRRHGFTAPCLLRNGVVQDVRITGGMYNYLNYTMIEQLDTTTAKATLKASTGKKKYDFPKFIDAQFWTWHVMEFAVNNGFHLIIDKTRRGGFSYIMASDTANELNLNSRKVAIHVAADKKYLTATGGLTDFTINNLRFYETKTPFVRGLLTTNA
;
A
#
# COMPACT_ATOMS: atom_id res chain seq x y z
N ASP A 1 -19.58 -5.72 4.57
CA ASP A 1 -19.78 -5.09 3.25
C ASP A 1 -18.43 -4.72 2.67
N CYS A 2 -17.99 -5.44 1.64
CA CYS A 2 -16.67 -5.23 1.01
C CYS A 2 -16.65 -4.05 0.03
N GLY A 3 -17.72 -3.29 -0.08
CA GLY A 3 -17.82 -2.13 -0.95
C GLY A 3 -18.05 -2.44 -2.44
N TYR A 4 -18.18 -3.73 -2.78
CA TYR A 4 -18.58 -4.18 -4.10
C TYR A 4 -20.05 -4.59 -4.03
N ASN A 5 -20.93 -3.61 -4.12
CA ASN A 5 -22.37 -3.82 -3.99
C ASN A 5 -23.04 -4.15 -5.32
N ASP A 6 -22.30 -4.00 -6.43
CA ASP A 6 -22.83 -4.30 -7.76
C ASP A 6 -22.02 -5.45 -8.39
N PRO A 7 -22.68 -6.58 -8.76
CA PRO A 7 -22.04 -7.64 -9.52
C PRO A 7 -21.43 -7.18 -10.83
N ASP A 8 -21.88 -6.04 -11.37
CA ASP A 8 -21.37 -5.47 -12.60
C ASP A 8 -19.98 -4.80 -12.44
N ASP A 9 -19.53 -4.56 -11.20
CA ASP A 9 -18.18 -4.04 -10.92
C ASP A 9 -17.08 -5.09 -11.09
N LEU A 10 -17.44 -6.39 -11.10
CA LEU A 10 -16.52 -7.51 -11.20
C LEU A 10 -17.07 -8.57 -12.16
N PHE A 11 -16.27 -8.95 -13.14
CA PHE A 11 -16.57 -10.02 -14.06
C PHE A 11 -15.77 -11.27 -13.78
N LEU A 12 -16.43 -12.41 -13.79
CA LEU A 12 -15.78 -13.70 -13.99
C LEU A 12 -15.41 -13.83 -15.47
N ILE A 13 -14.13 -13.98 -15.76
CA ILE A 13 -13.66 -14.19 -17.13
C ILE A 13 -13.33 -15.65 -17.33
N GLY A 14 -14.10 -16.25 -18.25
CA GLY A 14 -13.87 -17.59 -18.74
C GLY A 14 -14.18 -18.69 -17.73
N GLU A 15 -14.16 -19.91 -18.20
CA GLU A 15 -14.45 -21.14 -17.44
C GLU A 15 -13.40 -21.43 -16.37
N SER A 16 -12.23 -20.78 -16.42
CA SER A 16 -11.13 -20.94 -15.47
C SER A 16 -11.19 -20.02 -14.24
N GLY A 17 -12.21 -19.18 -14.10
CA GLY A 17 -12.41 -18.35 -12.92
C GLY A 17 -11.40 -17.22 -12.75
N GLY A 18 -11.29 -16.31 -13.72
CA GLY A 18 -10.60 -15.04 -13.58
C GLY A 18 -11.55 -13.90 -13.23
N PHE A 19 -11.03 -12.83 -12.63
CA PHE A 19 -11.79 -11.61 -12.37
C PHE A 19 -11.26 -10.45 -13.18
N LEU A 20 -12.14 -9.67 -13.77
CA LEU A 20 -11.85 -8.33 -14.24
C LEU A 20 -12.68 -7.34 -13.42
N LEU A 21 -12.02 -6.34 -12.88
CA LEU A 21 -12.70 -5.14 -12.46
C LEU A 21 -13.20 -4.42 -13.70
N ASN A 22 -14.40 -3.84 -13.63
CA ASN A 22 -14.92 -3.00 -14.71
C ASN A 22 -14.10 -1.70 -14.78
N ILE A 23 -12.92 -1.82 -15.39
CA ILE A 23 -12.00 -0.69 -15.58
C ILE A 23 -12.30 -0.12 -16.94
N GLN A 24 -12.86 1.06 -16.98
CA GLN A 24 -12.91 1.85 -18.21
C GLN A 24 -11.46 2.26 -18.55
N PRO A 25 -10.90 1.84 -19.71
CA PRO A 25 -9.57 2.26 -20.10
C PRO A 25 -9.50 3.80 -20.18
N GLY A 26 -8.68 4.41 -19.33
CA GLY A 26 -8.50 5.86 -19.30
C GLY A 26 -9.17 6.60 -18.14
N ASP A 27 -9.92 5.93 -17.29
CA ASP A 27 -10.39 6.50 -16.02
C ASP A 27 -9.20 6.66 -15.08
N LYS A 28 -8.58 7.82 -15.12
CA LYS A 28 -7.51 8.20 -14.22
C LYS A 28 -8.05 9.18 -13.20
N PHE A 29 -7.74 8.91 -11.95
CA PHE A 29 -8.06 9.81 -10.86
C PHE A 29 -7.22 11.09 -10.99
N VAL A 30 -7.85 12.25 -10.93
CA VAL A 30 -7.15 13.55 -10.96
C VAL A 30 -6.80 13.99 -9.55
N ASN A 31 -7.68 13.70 -8.61
CA ASN A 31 -7.57 14.16 -7.23
C ASN A 31 -7.33 12.97 -6.27
N THR A 32 -6.07 12.58 -6.11
CA THR A 32 -5.68 11.47 -5.23
C THR A 32 -5.09 11.91 -3.89
N HIS A 33 -4.95 13.22 -3.66
CA HIS A 33 -4.33 13.75 -2.44
C HIS A 33 -5.09 13.37 -1.17
N LEU A 34 -6.41 13.18 -1.24
CA LEU A 34 -7.21 12.70 -0.13
C LEU A 34 -6.78 11.32 0.39
N PHE A 35 -6.18 10.51 -0.49
CA PHE A 35 -5.69 9.19 -0.15
C PHE A 35 -4.25 9.19 0.37
N THR A 36 -3.53 10.32 0.28
CA THR A 36 -2.12 10.46 0.69
C THR A 36 -1.90 11.47 1.82
N GLU A 37 -2.96 11.94 2.46
CA GLU A 37 -2.92 12.99 3.48
C GLU A 37 -1.91 12.71 4.61
N ALA A 38 -1.86 11.48 5.12
CA ALA A 38 -0.96 11.13 6.22
C ALA A 38 0.50 11.12 5.77
N ALA A 39 0.79 10.64 4.55
CA ALA A 39 2.12 10.68 3.96
C ALA A 39 2.58 12.13 3.71
N ASP A 40 1.70 12.98 3.19
CA ASP A 40 2.01 14.38 2.90
C ASP A 40 2.25 15.16 4.20
N PHE A 41 1.45 14.89 5.23
CA PHE A 41 1.67 15.45 6.57
C PHE A 41 3.04 15.01 7.12
N TYR A 42 3.39 13.71 6.99
CA TYR A 42 4.69 13.20 7.44
C TYR A 42 5.86 13.79 6.63
N ARG A 43 5.73 13.92 5.30
CA ARG A 43 6.77 14.55 4.47
C ARG A 43 7.10 15.95 4.96
N LYS A 44 6.06 16.73 5.32
CA LYS A 44 6.20 18.11 5.80
C LYS A 44 6.74 18.19 7.23
N ASN A 45 6.25 17.35 8.13
CA ASN A 45 6.45 17.52 9.57
C ASN A 45 7.40 16.48 10.19
N LYS A 46 7.80 15.45 9.44
CA LYS A 46 8.61 14.29 9.89
C LYS A 46 7.99 13.50 11.04
N GLN A 47 6.70 13.67 11.26
CA GLN A 47 5.86 12.97 12.23
C GLN A 47 4.41 12.94 11.75
N TYR A 48 3.62 11.97 12.24
CA TYR A 48 2.23 11.78 11.80
C TYR A 48 1.23 12.62 12.59
N THR A 49 1.62 13.15 13.74
CA THR A 49 0.75 13.95 14.60
C THR A 49 1.57 14.79 15.56
N PHE A 50 1.01 15.90 16.01
CA PHE A 50 1.56 16.75 17.08
C PHE A 50 0.95 16.44 18.46
N TYR A 51 0.03 15.50 18.55
CA TYR A 51 -0.56 15.14 19.82
C TYR A 51 0.47 14.46 20.73
N LYS A 52 0.47 14.84 22.01
CA LYS A 52 1.33 14.19 23.00
C LYS A 52 1.01 12.69 23.06
N VAL A 53 2.05 11.87 23.04
CA VAL A 53 1.93 10.41 23.14
C VAL A 53 1.07 10.05 24.37
N ASP A 54 0.20 9.07 24.22
CA ASP A 54 -0.76 8.57 25.19
C ASP A 54 -1.85 9.56 25.67
N SER A 55 -1.90 10.75 25.08
CA SER A 55 -3.06 11.64 25.28
C SER A 55 -4.33 11.07 24.62
N ILE A 56 -5.49 11.57 25.04
CA ILE A 56 -6.77 11.16 24.43
C ILE A 56 -6.80 11.46 22.93
N PRO A 57 -6.40 12.66 22.43
CA PRO A 57 -6.34 12.92 20.99
C PRO A 57 -5.37 11.99 20.25
N HIS A 58 -4.22 11.66 20.85
CA HIS A 58 -3.27 10.72 20.25
C HIS A 58 -3.86 9.32 20.08
N ARG A 59 -4.54 8.80 21.12
CA ARG A 59 -5.21 7.51 21.05
C ARG A 59 -6.36 7.48 20.04
N GLN A 60 -7.13 8.57 19.93
CA GLN A 60 -8.19 8.71 18.93
C GLN A 60 -7.63 8.74 17.52
N PHE A 61 -6.56 9.53 17.30
CA PHE A 61 -5.85 9.55 16.03
C PHE A 61 -5.37 8.14 15.64
N ARG A 62 -4.68 7.45 16.55
CA ARG A 62 -4.19 6.10 16.31
C ARG A 62 -5.30 5.11 15.96
N LYS A 63 -6.41 5.11 16.70
CA LYS A 63 -7.57 4.25 16.42
C LYS A 63 -8.18 4.52 15.04
N ARG A 64 -8.31 5.80 14.67
CA ARG A 64 -8.83 6.19 13.35
C ARG A 64 -7.93 5.68 12.23
N GLU A 65 -6.63 5.86 12.36
CA GLU A 65 -5.68 5.43 11.34
C GLU A 65 -5.57 3.90 11.28
N GLU A 66 -5.60 3.20 12.41
CA GLU A 66 -5.69 1.73 12.44
C GLU A 66 -6.98 1.23 11.76
N TYR A 67 -8.11 1.90 11.97
CA TYR A 67 -9.36 1.59 11.28
C TYR A 67 -9.24 1.76 9.77
N ARG A 68 -8.69 2.89 9.30
CA ARG A 68 -8.46 3.13 7.87
C ARG A 68 -7.52 2.10 7.23
N ARG A 69 -6.50 1.68 7.94
CA ARG A 69 -5.55 0.64 7.48
C ARG A 69 -6.19 -0.75 7.40
N ARG A 70 -7.23 -1.01 8.17
CA ARG A 70 -7.98 -2.28 8.12
C ARG A 70 -9.08 -2.28 7.07
N HIS A 71 -9.84 -1.21 7.02
CA HIS A 71 -11.12 -1.18 6.32
C HIS A 71 -11.13 -0.26 5.10
N GLY A 72 -10.10 0.59 4.95
CA GLY A 72 -10.15 1.64 3.93
C GLY A 72 -11.19 2.72 4.26
N PHE A 73 -11.53 3.50 3.28
CA PHE A 73 -12.59 4.51 3.34
C PHE A 73 -12.99 4.95 1.93
N THR A 74 -14.11 5.63 1.83
CA THR A 74 -14.63 6.21 0.58
C THR A 74 -14.50 7.73 0.61
N ALA A 75 -14.10 8.31 -0.49
CA ALA A 75 -13.98 9.76 -0.65
C ALA A 75 -14.39 10.19 -2.06
N PRO A 76 -14.95 11.42 -2.21
CA PRO A 76 -15.26 11.96 -3.53
C PRO A 76 -13.97 12.27 -4.29
N CYS A 77 -13.82 11.69 -5.46
CA CYS A 77 -12.68 11.89 -6.35
C CYS A 77 -13.12 12.46 -7.69
N LEU A 78 -12.35 13.40 -8.21
CA LEU A 78 -12.51 13.91 -9.57
C LEU A 78 -11.81 12.95 -10.53
N LEU A 79 -12.55 12.41 -11.46
CA LEU A 79 -12.03 11.59 -12.56
C LEU A 79 -11.59 12.45 -13.74
N ARG A 80 -10.79 11.92 -14.66
CA ARG A 80 -10.33 12.67 -15.85
C ARG A 80 -11.44 13.08 -16.79
N ASN A 81 -12.54 12.36 -16.81
CA ASN A 81 -13.74 12.73 -17.57
C ASN A 81 -14.50 13.93 -16.99
N GLY A 82 -14.02 14.51 -15.87
CA GLY A 82 -14.65 15.64 -15.19
C GLY A 82 -15.78 15.24 -14.23
N VAL A 83 -16.06 13.94 -14.07
CA VAL A 83 -17.07 13.44 -13.14
C VAL A 83 -16.48 13.33 -11.74
N VAL A 84 -17.23 13.76 -10.73
CA VAL A 84 -16.92 13.51 -9.32
C VAL A 84 -17.67 12.25 -8.92
N GLN A 85 -16.93 11.26 -8.46
CA GLN A 85 -17.46 9.98 -8.03
C GLN A 85 -16.89 9.60 -6.67
N ASP A 86 -17.71 8.96 -5.84
CA ASP A 86 -17.24 8.36 -4.62
C ASP A 86 -16.37 7.15 -4.94
N VAL A 87 -15.11 7.24 -4.54
CA VAL A 87 -14.09 6.19 -4.77
C VAL A 87 -13.69 5.60 -3.44
N ARG A 88 -13.83 4.28 -3.34
CA ARG A 88 -13.34 3.53 -2.21
C ARG A 88 -11.84 3.24 -2.38
N ILE A 89 -11.09 3.45 -1.32
CA ILE A 89 -9.72 2.95 -1.20
C ILE A 89 -9.68 1.81 -0.18
N THR A 90 -9.01 0.71 -0.51
CA THR A 90 -8.88 -0.43 0.40
C THR A 90 -7.93 -0.10 1.56
N GLY A 91 -8.04 -0.83 2.67
CA GLY A 91 -7.16 -0.65 3.83
C GLY A 91 -5.70 -0.89 3.50
N GLY A 92 -5.41 -1.92 2.69
CA GLY A 92 -4.06 -2.21 2.23
C GLY A 92 -3.49 -1.10 1.35
N MET A 93 -4.27 -0.56 0.40
CA MET A 93 -3.83 0.57 -0.43
C MET A 93 -3.61 1.84 0.40
N TYR A 94 -4.49 2.14 1.35
CA TYR A 94 -4.31 3.26 2.27
C TYR A 94 -3.01 3.13 3.07
N ASN A 95 -2.75 1.94 3.62
CA ASN A 95 -1.48 1.65 4.30
C ASN A 95 -0.29 1.83 3.37
N TYR A 96 -0.37 1.29 2.15
CA TYR A 96 0.69 1.38 1.16
C TYR A 96 1.06 2.83 0.83
N LEU A 97 0.08 3.68 0.60
CA LEU A 97 0.33 5.08 0.24
C LEU A 97 0.83 5.95 1.40
N ASN A 98 0.48 5.61 2.65
CA ASN A 98 0.69 6.50 3.79
C ASN A 98 1.72 6.00 4.80
N TYR A 99 1.95 4.70 4.87
CA TYR A 99 2.77 4.09 5.93
C TYR A 99 3.85 3.15 5.40
N THR A 100 3.95 2.98 4.09
CA THR A 100 4.98 2.15 3.46
C THR A 100 6.08 3.02 2.86
N MET A 101 7.33 2.66 3.15
CA MET A 101 8.49 3.29 2.53
C MET A 101 9.04 2.39 1.43
N ILE A 102 9.18 2.95 0.24
CA ILE A 102 9.77 2.24 -0.90
C ILE A 102 11.01 2.96 -1.41
N GLU A 103 11.91 2.20 -1.99
CA GLU A 103 13.08 2.75 -2.65
C GLU A 103 12.68 3.31 -4.02
N GLN A 104 12.95 4.57 -4.25
CA GLN A 104 12.65 5.28 -5.50
C GLN A 104 13.90 5.93 -6.07
N LEU A 105 13.95 6.08 -7.38
CA LEU A 105 14.98 6.90 -8.01
C LEU A 105 14.70 8.39 -7.73
N ASP A 106 15.71 9.11 -7.29
CA ASP A 106 15.61 10.56 -7.12
C ASP A 106 15.63 11.23 -8.49
N THR A 107 14.44 11.61 -8.96
CA THR A 107 14.28 12.29 -10.25
C THR A 107 14.59 13.79 -10.18
N THR A 108 14.81 14.35 -9.00
CA THR A 108 15.09 15.80 -8.85
C THR A 108 16.51 16.17 -9.29
N THR A 109 17.43 15.21 -9.28
CA THR A 109 18.82 15.40 -9.73
C THR A 109 19.09 14.89 -11.14
N ALA A 110 18.18 14.16 -11.73
CA ALA A 110 18.27 13.68 -13.11
C ALA A 110 17.80 14.75 -14.09
N LYS A 111 18.64 15.74 -14.41
CA LYS A 111 18.55 16.39 -15.70
C LYS A 111 18.60 15.29 -16.76
N ALA A 112 17.56 15.22 -17.56
CA ALA A 112 17.27 14.29 -18.63
C ALA A 112 18.51 13.81 -19.44
N THR A 113 19.23 12.85 -18.91
CA THR A 113 20.16 12.06 -19.68
C THR A 113 19.68 10.61 -19.68
N LEU A 114 19.61 10.02 -20.86
CA LEU A 114 19.12 8.66 -21.21
C LEU A 114 19.82 7.49 -20.47
N LYS A 115 20.57 7.74 -19.39
CA LYS A 115 21.18 6.71 -18.52
C LYS A 115 20.47 6.66 -17.17
N ALA A 116 19.25 6.14 -17.18
CA ALA A 116 18.40 5.97 -15.99
C ALA A 116 18.91 4.96 -14.95
N SER A 117 20.15 4.49 -15.01
CA SER A 117 20.68 3.48 -14.11
C SER A 117 21.58 4.02 -12.98
N THR A 118 21.87 5.31 -12.94
CA THR A 118 22.81 5.90 -11.97
C THR A 118 22.17 6.96 -11.06
N GLY A 119 20.85 7.07 -11.05
CA GLY A 119 20.16 8.00 -10.15
C GLY A 119 20.34 7.61 -8.69
N LYS A 120 20.57 8.61 -7.82
CA LYS A 120 20.64 8.41 -6.38
C LYS A 120 19.28 7.85 -5.88
N LYS A 121 19.32 6.74 -5.17
CA LYS A 121 18.12 6.15 -4.60
C LYS A 121 17.71 6.88 -3.32
N LYS A 122 16.43 7.10 -3.15
CA LYS A 122 15.86 7.64 -1.91
C LYS A 122 14.70 6.78 -1.44
N TYR A 123 14.46 6.76 -0.15
CA TYR A 123 13.24 6.17 0.43
C TYR A 123 12.15 7.25 0.52
N ASP A 124 10.98 6.96 -0.01
CA ASP A 124 9.81 7.83 0.03
C ASP A 124 8.53 6.99 -0.04
N PHE A 125 7.38 7.61 0.24
CA PHE A 125 6.07 6.97 0.09
C PHE A 125 5.78 6.70 -1.37
N PRO A 126 5.07 5.59 -1.69
CA PRO A 126 4.62 5.30 -3.04
C PRO A 126 3.77 6.43 -3.60
N LYS A 127 3.79 6.57 -4.91
CA LYS A 127 2.84 7.40 -5.64
C LYS A 127 1.59 6.59 -5.92
N PHE A 128 0.45 7.27 -6.02
CA PHE A 128 -0.76 6.63 -6.49
C PHE A 128 -0.60 6.20 -7.96
N ILE A 129 -0.87 4.92 -8.23
CA ILE A 129 -0.81 4.32 -9.57
C ILE A 129 -2.09 3.51 -9.75
N ASP A 130 -2.85 3.79 -10.81
CA ASP A 130 -4.14 3.16 -11.09
C ASP A 130 -4.06 1.63 -11.10
N ALA A 131 -3.04 1.06 -11.75
CA ALA A 131 -2.85 -0.39 -11.79
C ALA A 131 -2.64 -1.01 -10.39
N GLN A 132 -1.98 -0.29 -9.47
CA GLN A 132 -1.82 -0.74 -8.10
C GLN A 132 -3.11 -0.58 -7.30
N PHE A 133 -3.86 0.49 -7.54
CA PHE A 133 -5.20 0.68 -6.96
C PHE A 133 -6.10 -0.53 -7.26
N TRP A 134 -6.18 -0.93 -8.52
CA TRP A 134 -6.97 -2.10 -8.92
C TRP A 134 -6.42 -3.42 -8.36
N THR A 135 -5.11 -3.56 -8.28
CA THR A 135 -4.47 -4.73 -7.64
C THR A 135 -4.95 -4.90 -6.20
N TRP A 136 -4.96 -3.82 -5.42
CA TRP A 136 -5.43 -3.87 -4.03
C TRP A 136 -6.90 -4.24 -3.91
N HIS A 137 -7.75 -3.78 -4.82
CA HIS A 137 -9.16 -4.15 -4.85
C HIS A 137 -9.35 -5.64 -5.15
N VAL A 138 -8.63 -6.17 -6.14
CA VAL A 138 -8.67 -7.61 -6.46
C VAL A 138 -8.19 -8.47 -5.30
N MET A 139 -7.12 -8.04 -4.63
CA MET A 139 -6.60 -8.74 -3.44
C MET A 139 -7.63 -8.77 -2.31
N GLU A 140 -8.22 -7.64 -1.97
CA GLU A 140 -9.26 -7.55 -0.94
C GLU A 140 -10.48 -8.41 -1.29
N PHE A 141 -10.93 -8.35 -2.54
CA PHE A 141 -12.02 -9.18 -3.03
C PHE A 141 -11.71 -10.68 -2.89
N ALA A 142 -10.52 -11.12 -3.30
CA ALA A 142 -10.12 -12.52 -3.21
C ALA A 142 -10.11 -13.00 -1.75
N VAL A 143 -9.54 -12.20 -0.85
CA VAL A 143 -9.51 -12.53 0.59
C VAL A 143 -10.92 -12.62 1.18
N ASN A 144 -11.79 -11.66 0.88
CA ASN A 144 -13.15 -11.60 1.42
C ASN A 144 -14.04 -12.76 0.94
N ASN A 145 -13.76 -13.29 -0.24
CA ASN A 145 -14.54 -14.40 -0.83
C ASN A 145 -13.82 -15.77 -0.71
N GLY A 146 -12.67 -15.83 -0.06
CA GLY A 146 -11.94 -17.10 0.13
C GLY A 146 -11.33 -17.63 -1.18
N PHE A 147 -11.04 -16.77 -2.14
CA PHE A 147 -10.41 -17.16 -3.40
C PHE A 147 -8.89 -17.12 -3.31
N HIS A 148 -8.26 -18.03 -4.03
CA HIS A 148 -6.84 -17.96 -4.32
C HIS A 148 -6.59 -16.99 -5.47
N LEU A 149 -5.56 -16.16 -5.33
CA LEU A 149 -5.20 -15.16 -6.33
C LEU A 149 -3.85 -15.48 -6.96
N ILE A 150 -3.84 -15.58 -8.30
CA ILE A 150 -2.63 -15.68 -9.10
C ILE A 150 -2.52 -14.40 -9.90
N ILE A 151 -1.40 -13.69 -9.75
CA ILE A 151 -1.14 -12.44 -10.45
C ILE A 151 0.02 -12.64 -11.43
N ASP A 152 -0.28 -12.62 -12.72
CA ASP A 152 0.73 -12.46 -13.75
C ASP A 152 1.02 -10.98 -13.97
N LYS A 153 2.29 -10.63 -13.99
CA LYS A 153 2.72 -9.22 -14.02
C LYS A 153 3.98 -9.02 -14.84
N THR A 154 4.10 -7.87 -15.45
CA THR A 154 5.34 -7.41 -16.06
C THR A 154 6.39 -7.05 -15.01
N ARG A 155 7.66 -7.06 -15.40
CA ARG A 155 8.76 -6.54 -14.55
C ARG A 155 8.53 -5.07 -14.19
N ARG A 156 8.96 -4.69 -12.98
CA ARG A 156 8.96 -3.30 -12.47
C ARG A 156 7.58 -2.71 -12.10
N GLY A 157 6.53 -3.53 -11.99
CA GLY A 157 5.20 -3.08 -11.52
C GLY A 157 5.13 -2.73 -10.03
N GLY A 158 6.24 -2.80 -9.28
CA GLY A 158 6.25 -2.50 -7.84
C GLY A 158 5.60 -3.57 -6.97
N PHE A 159 5.27 -4.73 -7.52
CA PHE A 159 4.49 -5.75 -6.83
C PHE A 159 5.16 -6.30 -5.56
N SER A 160 6.48 -6.41 -5.52
CA SER A 160 7.20 -6.82 -4.30
C SER A 160 7.00 -5.82 -3.15
N TYR A 161 6.87 -4.53 -3.46
CA TYR A 161 6.56 -3.52 -2.45
C TYR A 161 5.11 -3.62 -1.96
N ILE A 162 4.16 -3.95 -2.86
CA ILE A 162 2.76 -4.22 -2.49
C ILE A 162 2.71 -5.38 -1.51
N MET A 163 3.31 -6.52 -1.84
CA MET A 163 3.33 -7.70 -0.98
C MET A 163 4.05 -7.46 0.35
N ALA A 164 5.18 -6.74 0.34
CA ALA A 164 5.89 -6.37 1.56
C ALA A 164 5.06 -5.45 2.47
N SER A 165 4.34 -4.49 1.86
CA SER A 165 3.45 -3.59 2.58
C SER A 165 2.27 -4.32 3.21
N ASP A 166 1.63 -5.19 2.43
CA ASP A 166 0.50 -6.00 2.89
C ASP A 166 0.91 -6.89 4.07
N THR A 167 1.99 -7.62 3.91
CA THR A 167 2.55 -8.47 4.97
C THR A 167 2.89 -7.66 6.23
N ALA A 168 3.56 -6.53 6.08
CA ALA A 168 3.93 -5.68 7.22
C ALA A 168 2.70 -5.10 7.91
N ASN A 169 1.67 -4.70 7.15
CA ASN A 169 0.40 -4.22 7.66
C ASN A 169 -0.33 -5.29 8.47
N GLU A 170 -0.47 -6.48 7.91
CA GLU A 170 -1.13 -7.62 8.57
C GLU A 170 -0.42 -8.03 9.86
N LEU A 171 0.91 -8.11 9.86
CA LEU A 171 1.69 -8.41 11.06
C LEU A 171 1.58 -7.32 12.12
N ASN A 172 1.51 -6.04 11.72
CA ASN A 172 1.37 -4.93 12.66
C ASN A 172 -0.04 -4.80 13.22
N LEU A 173 -1.08 -5.04 12.41
CA LEU A 173 -2.47 -4.89 12.85
C LEU A 173 -2.99 -6.08 13.65
N ASN A 174 -2.50 -7.29 13.39
CA ASN A 174 -3.05 -8.50 13.94
C ASN A 174 -2.04 -9.20 14.86
N SER A 175 -2.50 -9.67 16.02
CA SER A 175 -1.73 -10.58 16.86
C SER A 175 -1.81 -12.02 16.31
N ARG A 176 -0.76 -12.80 16.51
CA ARG A 176 -0.70 -14.23 16.14
C ARG A 176 -0.81 -14.50 14.63
N LYS A 177 -0.39 -13.57 13.78
CA LYS A 177 -0.24 -13.79 12.35
C LYS A 177 1.15 -14.30 12.04
N VAL A 178 1.22 -15.19 11.05
CA VAL A 178 2.48 -15.68 10.47
C VAL A 178 2.46 -15.33 8.98
N ALA A 179 3.55 -14.82 8.48
CA ALA A 179 3.74 -14.59 7.06
C ALA A 179 4.84 -15.49 6.52
N ILE A 180 4.56 -16.15 5.41
CA ILE A 180 5.52 -17.04 4.74
C ILE A 180 5.81 -16.47 3.36
N HIS A 181 7.06 -16.12 3.14
CA HIS A 181 7.54 -15.69 1.83
C HIS A 181 8.28 -16.84 1.15
N VAL A 182 7.91 -17.13 -0.08
CA VAL A 182 8.54 -18.16 -0.90
C VAL A 182 9.03 -17.55 -2.20
N ALA A 183 10.24 -17.88 -2.60
CA ALA A 183 10.79 -17.50 -3.90
C ALA A 183 11.73 -18.57 -4.42
N ALA A 184 11.99 -18.56 -5.72
CA ALA A 184 12.87 -19.51 -6.38
C ALA A 184 14.35 -19.40 -5.95
N ASP A 185 14.77 -18.23 -5.43
CA ASP A 185 16.15 -17.99 -5.00
C ASP A 185 16.16 -17.10 -3.75
N LYS A 186 17.04 -17.41 -2.82
CA LYS A 186 17.26 -16.67 -1.57
C LYS A 186 17.50 -15.17 -1.77
N LYS A 187 18.13 -14.77 -2.87
CA LYS A 187 18.38 -13.36 -3.19
C LYS A 187 17.10 -12.53 -3.35
N TYR A 188 15.99 -13.16 -3.77
CA TYR A 188 14.70 -12.48 -3.88
C TYR A 188 13.94 -12.37 -2.56
N LEU A 189 14.40 -13.05 -1.53
CA LEU A 189 13.79 -13.03 -0.19
C LEU A 189 14.57 -12.18 0.79
N THR A 190 15.79 -12.57 1.11
CA THR A 190 16.54 -12.09 2.28
C THR A 190 17.71 -11.16 1.93
N ALA A 191 18.14 -11.11 0.67
CA ALA A 191 19.15 -10.13 0.27
C ALA A 191 18.57 -8.71 0.31
N THR A 192 19.42 -7.71 0.41
CA THR A 192 19.03 -6.29 0.33
C THR A 192 18.18 -6.05 -0.90
N GLY A 193 16.95 -5.57 -0.70
CA GLY A 193 15.96 -5.39 -1.77
C GLY A 193 15.11 -6.64 -2.06
N GLY A 194 15.22 -7.70 -1.27
CA GLY A 194 14.33 -8.86 -1.30
C GLY A 194 13.01 -8.60 -0.57
N LEU A 195 12.03 -9.47 -0.78
CA LEU A 195 10.68 -9.31 -0.24
C LEU A 195 10.65 -9.24 1.30
N THR A 196 11.39 -10.12 1.96
CA THR A 196 11.48 -10.15 3.42
C THR A 196 12.22 -8.93 3.96
N ASP A 197 13.30 -8.49 3.28
CA ASP A 197 14.02 -7.26 3.63
C ASP A 197 13.10 -6.02 3.56
N PHE A 198 12.31 -5.88 2.49
CA PHE A 198 11.31 -4.81 2.39
C PHE A 198 10.25 -4.88 3.50
N THR A 199 9.78 -6.08 3.84
CA THR A 199 8.81 -6.28 4.92
C THR A 199 9.39 -5.84 6.27
N ILE A 200 10.60 -6.28 6.59
CA ILE A 200 11.29 -5.90 7.83
C ILE A 200 11.55 -4.39 7.90
N ASN A 201 11.95 -3.78 6.79
CA ASN A 201 12.18 -2.34 6.73
C ASN A 201 10.88 -1.54 6.97
N ASN A 202 9.75 -2.01 6.46
CA ASN A 202 8.44 -1.40 6.75
C ASN A 202 8.02 -1.61 8.21
N LEU A 203 8.24 -2.79 8.79
CA LEU A 203 8.01 -3.00 10.23
C LEU A 203 8.90 -2.10 11.09
N ARG A 204 10.18 -1.93 10.77
CA ARG A 204 11.06 -0.96 11.45
C ARG A 204 10.54 0.46 11.33
N PHE A 205 10.03 0.84 10.18
CA PHE A 205 9.41 2.16 9.98
C PHE A 205 8.18 2.33 10.89
N TYR A 206 7.31 1.32 10.99
CA TYR A 206 6.16 1.36 11.91
C TYR A 206 6.61 1.54 13.36
N GLU A 207 7.59 0.76 13.81
CA GLU A 207 8.08 0.79 15.20
C GLU A 207 8.80 2.08 15.58
N THR A 208 9.43 2.77 14.62
CA THR A 208 10.31 3.92 14.92
C THR A 208 9.74 5.26 14.50
N LYS A 209 8.81 5.30 13.56
CA LYS A 209 8.35 6.54 12.90
C LYS A 209 6.85 6.76 12.91
N THR A 210 6.08 5.77 13.33
CA THR A 210 4.62 5.84 13.34
C THR A 210 4.06 5.67 14.76
N PRO A 211 2.79 6.03 15.01
CA PRO A 211 2.14 5.77 16.28
C PRO A 211 1.74 4.31 16.51
N PHE A 212 2.13 3.38 15.63
CA PHE A 212 1.69 1.98 15.66
C PHE A 212 2.73 1.04 16.27
N VAL A 213 3.50 1.51 17.23
CA VAL A 213 4.53 0.72 17.93
C VAL A 213 3.89 -0.48 18.64
N ARG A 214 4.43 -1.67 18.38
CA ARG A 214 3.97 -2.94 18.96
C ARG A 214 5.09 -3.81 19.53
N GLY A 215 6.33 -3.41 19.41
CA GLY A 215 7.49 -4.19 19.84
C GLY A 215 7.68 -5.49 19.04
N LEU A 216 7.33 -5.47 17.75
CA LEU A 216 7.41 -6.65 16.88
C LEU A 216 8.84 -7.03 16.49
N LEU A 217 9.77 -6.07 16.55
CA LEU A 217 11.16 -6.30 16.20
C LEU A 217 11.98 -6.37 17.51
N THR A 218 12.20 -7.57 18.00
CA THR A 218 13.22 -7.82 19.02
C THR A 218 14.57 -7.94 18.31
N THR A 219 15.49 -7.04 18.60
CA THR A 219 16.90 -7.27 18.29
C THR A 219 17.39 -8.35 19.25
N ASN A 220 17.57 -9.55 18.76
CA ASN A 220 18.47 -10.46 19.44
C ASN A 220 19.86 -9.83 19.33
N ALA A 221 20.34 -9.32 20.47
CA ALA A 221 21.70 -8.85 20.62
C ALA A 221 22.69 -10.02 20.47
#